data_4965d508979959129e2babc0d353d1ff
#
_entry.id   4965d508979959129e2babc0d353d1ff
#
_cell.length_a   1.000
_cell.length_b   1.000
_cell.length_c   1.000
_cell.angle_alpha   90.00
_cell.angle_beta   90.00
_cell.angle_gamma   90.00
#
_symmetry.space_group_name_H-M   'P 1'
#
loop_
_entity.id
_entity.type
_entity.pdbx_description
1 polymer ?
#
loop_
_entity_poly.entity_id
_entity_poly.type
_entity_poly.pdbx_seq_one_letter_code
_entity_poly.pdbx_strand_id
1 'polypeptide(L)'
;EMCIRDRAYAAQFVRRHKGGAVIILLLFCLFLILNSVFSALPSLGTGMMNAVVGTSYTAEDEDILGANEDYTALENELREKIANIERTHPGYDEYRYHVDELGHNPYELTSYLIAKLRTYTRENVQGELRALFEAQYKLTLTEEVEIRYRTETDTWTDEDGTTHTDTYEVPYEYYILHVRLQNKTLPMVVCFLLDAEQKEIYDITLELKGNKPYLWDDIYTCLLYTSPSPRDVEE
;
A
#
# COMPACT_ATOMS: atom_id res chain seq x y z
N GLU A 1 -20.00 -61.68 -32.35
CA GLU A 1 -21.07 -62.60 -31.91
C GLU A 1 -21.28 -62.57 -30.38
N MET A 2 -20.30 -62.16 -29.56
CA MET A 2 -20.44 -62.13 -28.08
C MET A 2 -21.40 -61.04 -27.57
N CYS A 3 -21.41 -59.86 -28.15
CA CYS A 3 -22.27 -58.71 -27.71
C CYS A 3 -23.76 -58.90 -27.93
N ILE A 4 -24.22 -59.79 -28.84
CA ILE A 4 -25.65 -59.98 -29.12
C ILE A 4 -26.28 -60.93 -28.09
N ARG A 5 -25.51 -61.95 -27.64
CA ARG A 5 -25.94 -62.87 -26.61
C ARG A 5 -26.11 -62.24 -25.25
N ASP A 6 -25.20 -61.33 -24.86
CA ASP A 6 -25.27 -60.63 -23.57
C ASP A 6 -26.48 -59.69 -23.46
N ARG A 7 -26.87 -59.05 -24.56
CA ARG A 7 -28.10 -58.22 -24.60
C ARG A 7 -29.37 -59.07 -24.43
N ALA A 8 -29.41 -60.28 -24.99
CA ALA A 8 -30.57 -61.15 -24.85
C ALA A 8 -30.71 -61.68 -23.42
N TYR A 9 -29.60 -62.02 -22.75
CA TYR A 9 -29.64 -62.44 -21.34
C TYR A 9 -30.05 -61.31 -20.40
N ALA A 10 -29.56 -60.10 -20.60
CA ALA A 10 -29.97 -58.92 -19.81
C ALA A 10 -31.46 -58.63 -19.97
N ALA A 11 -31.99 -58.65 -21.19
CA ALA A 11 -33.41 -58.43 -21.47
C ALA A 11 -34.29 -59.53 -20.86
N GLN A 12 -33.85 -60.77 -20.85
CA GLN A 12 -34.58 -61.91 -20.26
C GLN A 12 -34.57 -61.84 -18.72
N PHE A 13 -33.44 -61.43 -18.12
CA PHE A 13 -33.34 -61.20 -16.66
C PHE A 13 -34.27 -60.07 -16.20
N VAL A 14 -34.29 -58.94 -16.90
CA VAL A 14 -35.19 -57.80 -16.60
C VAL A 14 -36.68 -58.20 -16.70
N ARG A 15 -37.04 -59.03 -17.70
CA ARG A 15 -38.45 -59.50 -17.84
C ARG A 15 -38.84 -60.43 -16.72
N ARG A 16 -37.92 -61.26 -16.22
CA ARG A 16 -38.21 -62.28 -15.16
C ARG A 16 -38.19 -61.69 -13.75
N HIS A 17 -37.43 -60.64 -13.52
CA HIS A 17 -37.29 -60.02 -12.21
C HIS A 17 -37.52 -58.51 -12.28
N LYS A 18 -38.70 -58.08 -12.70
CA LYS A 18 -39.01 -56.64 -12.90
C LYS A 18 -38.75 -55.78 -11.66
N GLY A 19 -39.07 -56.27 -10.44
CA GLY A 19 -38.79 -55.54 -9.19
C GLY A 19 -37.30 -55.44 -8.88
N GLY A 20 -36.51 -56.49 -9.11
CA GLY A 20 -35.06 -56.48 -8.90
C GLY A 20 -34.34 -55.57 -9.87
N ALA A 21 -34.76 -55.53 -11.15
CA ALA A 21 -34.20 -54.63 -12.14
C ALA A 21 -34.43 -53.16 -11.81
N VAL A 22 -35.61 -52.82 -11.28
CA VAL A 22 -35.89 -51.43 -10.80
C VAL A 22 -35.04 -51.07 -9.61
N ILE A 23 -34.86 -51.97 -8.64
CA ILE A 23 -34.00 -51.72 -7.47
C ILE A 23 -32.53 -51.49 -7.90
N ILE A 24 -32.01 -52.30 -8.81
CA ILE A 24 -30.64 -52.13 -9.33
C ILE A 24 -30.48 -50.79 -10.05
N LEU A 25 -31.46 -50.39 -10.85
CA LEU A 25 -31.48 -49.09 -11.54
C LEU A 25 -31.46 -47.93 -10.53
N LEU A 26 -32.32 -48.00 -9.50
CA LEU A 26 -32.38 -46.97 -8.46
C LEU A 26 -31.06 -46.90 -7.67
N LEU A 27 -30.45 -48.03 -7.31
CA LEU A 27 -29.14 -48.03 -6.66
C LEU A 27 -28.04 -47.46 -7.55
N PHE A 28 -28.08 -47.74 -8.84
CA PHE A 28 -27.13 -47.17 -9.82
C PHE A 28 -27.34 -45.66 -9.96
N CYS A 29 -28.58 -45.18 -10.05
CA CYS A 29 -28.86 -43.73 -10.06
C CYS A 29 -28.43 -43.06 -8.76
N LEU A 30 -28.67 -43.67 -7.60
CA LEU A 30 -28.20 -43.19 -6.31
C LEU A 30 -26.68 -43.12 -6.25
N PHE A 31 -26.00 -44.15 -6.76
CA PHE A 31 -24.54 -44.17 -6.85
C PHE A 31 -24.00 -43.03 -7.73
N LEU A 32 -24.62 -42.76 -8.88
CA LEU A 32 -24.24 -41.63 -9.75
C LEU A 32 -24.47 -40.28 -9.07
N ILE A 33 -25.58 -40.11 -8.34
CA ILE A 33 -25.84 -38.88 -7.58
C ILE A 33 -24.80 -38.68 -6.49
N LEU A 34 -24.49 -39.74 -5.72
CA LEU A 34 -23.48 -39.66 -4.67
C LEU A 34 -22.07 -39.32 -5.26
N ASN A 35 -21.68 -39.96 -6.36
CA ASN A 35 -20.41 -39.63 -7.01
C ASN A 35 -20.39 -38.18 -7.53
N SER A 36 -21.50 -37.65 -8.03
CA SER A 36 -21.60 -36.26 -8.47
C SER A 36 -21.45 -35.29 -7.29
N VAL A 37 -22.06 -35.58 -6.14
CA VAL A 37 -21.92 -34.77 -4.92
C VAL A 37 -20.50 -34.83 -4.37
N PHE A 38 -19.90 -36.05 -4.30
CA PHE A 38 -18.52 -36.21 -3.84
C PHE A 38 -17.49 -35.53 -4.77
N SER A 39 -17.74 -35.43 -6.08
CA SER A 39 -16.88 -34.72 -7.03
C SER A 39 -16.97 -33.19 -6.89
N ALA A 40 -18.07 -32.65 -6.36
CA ALA A 40 -18.27 -31.24 -6.13
C ALA A 40 -17.70 -30.75 -4.78
N LEU A 41 -17.55 -31.65 -3.79
CA LEU A 41 -17.04 -31.30 -2.46
C LEU A 41 -15.63 -30.69 -2.45
N PRO A 42 -14.64 -31.19 -3.21
CA PRO A 42 -13.32 -30.54 -3.26
C PRO A 42 -13.35 -29.14 -3.82
N SER A 43 -14.19 -28.88 -4.83
CA SER A 43 -14.30 -27.54 -5.41
C SER A 43 -15.04 -26.55 -4.51
N LEU A 44 -15.98 -26.99 -3.67
CA LEU A 44 -16.59 -26.16 -2.64
C LEU A 44 -15.61 -25.84 -1.52
N GLY A 45 -14.81 -26.82 -1.06
CA GLY A 45 -13.80 -26.63 -0.03
C GLY A 45 -12.68 -25.68 -0.46
N THR A 46 -12.16 -25.84 -1.67
CA THR A 46 -11.14 -24.95 -2.23
C THR A 46 -11.68 -23.54 -2.52
N GLY A 47 -12.93 -23.43 -2.98
CA GLY A 47 -13.57 -22.14 -3.20
C GLY A 47 -13.79 -21.35 -1.90
N MET A 48 -14.25 -22.01 -0.83
CA MET A 48 -14.39 -21.37 0.49
C MET A 48 -13.05 -21.02 1.13
N MET A 49 -12.04 -21.89 1.04
CA MET A 49 -10.68 -21.57 1.54
C MET A 49 -10.06 -20.42 0.77
N ASN A 50 -10.21 -20.39 -0.55
CA ASN A 50 -9.70 -19.28 -1.36
C ASN A 50 -10.44 -17.95 -1.05
N ALA A 51 -11.74 -18.00 -0.76
CA ALA A 51 -12.50 -16.83 -0.34
C ALA A 51 -12.04 -16.31 1.03
N VAL A 52 -11.80 -17.19 2.01
CA VAL A 52 -11.30 -16.80 3.34
C VAL A 52 -9.86 -16.24 3.25
N VAL A 53 -9.00 -16.89 2.48
CA VAL A 53 -7.63 -16.42 2.25
C VAL A 53 -7.61 -15.07 1.50
N GLY A 54 -8.60 -14.84 0.62
CA GLY A 54 -8.73 -13.58 -0.12
C GLY A 54 -9.28 -12.41 0.70
N THR A 55 -9.88 -12.65 1.87
CA THR A 55 -10.54 -11.61 2.68
C THR A 55 -9.81 -11.28 3.97
N SER A 56 -8.83 -12.09 4.39
CA SER A 56 -8.15 -11.97 5.67
C SER A 56 -6.66 -11.69 5.49
N TYR A 57 -6.08 -10.97 6.44
CA TYR A 57 -4.62 -10.86 6.56
C TYR A 57 -4.06 -12.22 7.01
N THR A 58 -3.29 -12.83 6.13
CA THR A 58 -2.74 -14.19 6.30
C THR A 58 -1.42 -14.22 7.06
N ALA A 59 -0.77 -13.08 7.24
CA ALA A 59 0.42 -12.97 8.09
C ALA A 59 0.03 -12.93 9.57
N GLU A 60 0.95 -13.31 10.43
CA GLU A 60 0.76 -13.24 11.89
C GLU A 60 0.72 -11.78 12.36
N ASP A 61 0.00 -11.52 13.45
CA ASP A 61 -0.20 -10.16 13.97
C ASP A 61 1.12 -9.47 14.31
N GLU A 62 2.06 -10.20 14.85
CA GLU A 62 3.39 -9.71 15.20
C GLU A 62 4.19 -9.28 13.96
N ASP A 63 4.10 -10.04 12.87
CA ASP A 63 4.72 -9.71 11.59
C ASP A 63 4.07 -8.48 10.93
N ILE A 64 2.75 -8.36 11.04
CA ILE A 64 1.99 -7.21 10.51
C ILE A 64 2.38 -5.93 11.25
N LEU A 65 2.34 -5.97 12.58
CA LEU A 65 2.72 -4.83 13.41
C LEU A 65 4.19 -4.46 13.21
N GLY A 66 5.08 -5.47 13.15
CA GLY A 66 6.50 -5.27 12.90
C GLY A 66 6.80 -4.64 11.54
N ALA A 67 6.11 -5.05 10.47
CA ALA A 67 6.25 -4.43 9.15
C ALA A 67 5.79 -2.96 9.15
N ASN A 68 4.71 -2.65 9.86
CA ASN A 68 4.23 -1.28 10.03
C ASN A 68 5.21 -0.41 10.82
N GLU A 69 5.82 -0.94 11.89
CA GLU A 69 6.88 -0.26 12.65
C GLU A 69 8.10 0.04 11.76
N ASP A 70 8.53 -0.94 10.98
CA ASP A 70 9.69 -0.81 10.08
C ASP A 70 9.42 0.23 8.98
N TYR A 71 8.21 0.28 8.43
CA TYR A 71 7.83 1.31 7.45
C TYR A 71 7.78 2.71 8.09
N THR A 72 7.24 2.81 9.29
CA THR A 72 7.25 4.05 10.09
C THR A 72 8.68 4.52 10.39
N ALA A 73 9.61 3.57 10.65
CA ALA A 73 11.01 3.89 10.84
C ALA A 73 11.65 4.52 9.59
N LEU A 74 11.36 4.00 8.38
CA LEU A 74 11.80 4.60 7.12
C LEU A 74 11.26 6.03 6.93
N GLU A 75 10.01 6.27 7.29
CA GLU A 75 9.41 7.62 7.26
C GLU A 75 10.09 8.57 8.25
N ASN A 76 10.44 8.09 9.44
CA ASN A 76 11.16 8.86 10.43
C ASN A 76 12.60 9.18 9.98
N GLU A 77 13.30 8.22 9.39
CA GLU A 77 14.62 8.45 8.80
C GLU A 77 14.57 9.53 7.70
N LEU A 78 13.56 9.51 6.85
CA LEU A 78 13.37 10.52 5.82
C LEU A 78 13.04 11.89 6.42
N ARG A 79 12.23 11.94 7.48
CA ARG A 79 11.90 13.17 8.23
C ARG A 79 13.16 13.78 8.85
N GLU A 80 13.98 12.97 9.48
CA GLU A 80 15.26 13.40 10.04
C GLU A 80 16.24 13.88 8.96
N LYS A 81 16.28 13.19 7.82
CA LYS A 81 17.09 13.59 6.68
C LYS A 81 16.69 14.99 6.19
N ILE A 82 15.40 15.26 6.04
CA ILE A 82 14.88 16.57 5.62
C ILE A 82 15.20 17.63 6.67
N ALA A 83 15.01 17.36 7.94
CA ALA A 83 15.30 18.29 9.04
C ALA A 83 16.81 18.66 9.13
N ASN A 84 17.70 17.80 8.65
CA ASN A 84 19.12 18.00 8.69
C ASN A 84 19.72 18.55 7.37
N ILE A 85 18.91 18.94 6.40
CA ILE A 85 19.41 19.37 5.07
C ILE A 85 20.33 20.58 5.18
N GLU A 86 19.97 21.60 5.94
CA GLU A 86 20.79 22.79 6.12
C GLU A 86 22.17 22.47 6.71
N ARG A 87 22.25 21.48 7.58
CA ARG A 87 23.50 21.02 8.18
C ARG A 87 24.34 20.17 7.21
N THR A 88 23.68 19.35 6.38
CA THR A 88 24.35 18.42 5.45
C THR A 88 24.69 19.06 4.10
N HIS A 89 24.01 20.13 3.75
CA HIS A 89 24.21 20.91 2.52
C HIS A 89 24.37 22.39 2.87
N PRO A 90 25.45 22.78 3.55
CA PRO A 90 25.68 24.18 3.93
C PRO A 90 26.12 25.02 2.72
N GLY A 91 25.97 26.33 2.83
CA GLY A 91 26.51 27.29 1.85
C GLY A 91 25.48 27.90 0.91
N TYR A 92 24.20 27.67 1.16
CA TYR A 92 23.12 28.38 0.48
C TYR A 92 22.67 29.57 1.33
N ASP A 93 22.27 30.66 0.64
CA ASP A 93 21.74 31.86 1.28
C ASP A 93 20.30 31.65 1.73
N GLU A 94 19.54 30.76 1.06
CA GLU A 94 18.13 30.46 1.33
C GLU A 94 17.83 28.99 1.09
N TYR A 95 16.96 28.40 1.95
CA TYR A 95 16.43 27.03 1.78
C TYR A 95 14.91 27.13 1.62
N ARG A 96 14.39 26.65 0.49
CA ARG A 96 12.96 26.66 0.16
C ARG A 96 12.38 25.26 0.24
N TYR A 97 11.54 25.01 1.23
CA TYR A 97 10.94 23.72 1.50
C TYR A 97 9.54 23.60 0.89
N HIS A 98 9.31 22.52 0.13
CA HIS A 98 8.03 22.07 -0.38
C HIS A 98 7.91 20.58 -0.05
N VAL A 99 7.41 20.29 1.14
CA VAL A 99 7.41 18.95 1.73
C VAL A 99 5.98 18.50 1.90
N ASP A 100 5.60 17.46 1.15
CA ASP A 100 4.33 16.78 1.34
C ASP A 100 4.32 16.05 2.69
N GLU A 101 3.12 15.74 3.19
CA GLU A 101 2.95 15.04 4.47
C GLU A 101 3.61 13.65 4.42
N LEU A 102 4.34 13.32 5.50
CA LEU A 102 4.97 12.01 5.71
C LEU A 102 4.11 11.17 6.63
N GLY A 103 3.60 10.09 6.11
CA GLY A 103 2.78 9.13 6.84
C GLY A 103 2.02 8.21 5.89
N HIS A 104 1.58 7.07 6.41
CA HIS A 104 0.82 6.08 5.67
C HIS A 104 -0.36 5.55 6.49
N ASN A 105 -1.30 4.93 5.82
CA ASN A 105 -2.38 4.19 6.46
C ASN A 105 -1.92 2.73 6.66
N PRO A 106 -1.87 2.21 7.89
CA PRO A 106 -1.40 0.86 8.17
C PRO A 106 -2.28 -0.22 7.54
N TYR A 107 -3.58 0.02 7.34
CA TYR A 107 -4.44 -0.91 6.62
C TYR A 107 -4.12 -0.96 5.12
N GLU A 108 -3.80 0.19 4.50
CA GLU A 108 -3.36 0.23 3.10
C GLU A 108 -2.03 -0.50 2.90
N LEU A 109 -1.06 -0.26 3.80
CA LEU A 109 0.23 -0.94 3.79
C LEU A 109 0.07 -2.45 3.89
N THR A 110 -0.68 -2.93 4.88
CA THR A 110 -0.87 -4.36 5.11
C THR A 110 -1.63 -5.01 3.96
N SER A 111 -2.70 -4.37 3.47
CA SER A 111 -3.47 -4.87 2.32
C SER A 111 -2.59 -4.99 1.07
N TYR A 112 -1.68 -4.03 0.82
CA TYR A 112 -0.70 -4.12 -0.25
C TYR A 112 0.23 -5.33 -0.09
N LEU A 113 0.81 -5.51 1.10
CA LEU A 113 1.74 -6.60 1.37
C LEU A 113 1.07 -7.97 1.21
N ILE A 114 -0.16 -8.12 1.70
CA ILE A 114 -0.96 -9.35 1.53
C ILE A 114 -1.31 -9.59 0.06
N ALA A 115 -1.73 -8.56 -0.67
CA ALA A 115 -2.04 -8.67 -2.08
C ALA A 115 -0.81 -9.08 -2.90
N LYS A 116 0.36 -8.56 -2.56
CA LYS A 116 1.62 -8.78 -3.27
C LYS A 116 2.26 -10.13 -2.95
N LEU A 117 2.34 -10.49 -1.67
CA LEU A 117 3.13 -11.61 -1.16
C LEU A 117 2.27 -12.79 -0.69
N ARG A 118 0.98 -12.60 -0.51
CA ARG A 118 0.01 -13.53 0.09
C ARG A 118 0.22 -13.76 1.59
N THR A 119 1.44 -14.02 2.00
CA THR A 119 1.87 -14.09 3.41
C THR A 119 3.32 -13.63 3.51
N TYR A 120 3.70 -13.12 4.66
CA TYR A 120 5.06 -12.64 4.90
C TYR A 120 5.43 -12.75 6.38
N THR A 121 6.72 -12.65 6.65
CA THR A 121 7.28 -12.41 7.99
C THR A 121 8.01 -11.07 7.99
N ARG A 122 8.19 -10.48 9.18
CA ARG A 122 8.93 -9.21 9.33
C ARG A 122 10.31 -9.25 8.67
N GLU A 123 10.98 -10.42 8.69
CA GLU A 123 12.31 -10.57 8.11
C GLU A 123 12.30 -10.56 6.59
N ASN A 124 11.34 -11.28 5.96
CA ASN A 124 11.33 -11.45 4.50
C ASN A 124 10.68 -10.27 3.75
N VAL A 125 9.91 -9.42 4.43
CA VAL A 125 9.19 -8.30 3.82
C VAL A 125 10.06 -7.05 3.60
N GLN A 126 11.24 -6.97 4.20
CA GLN A 126 12.09 -5.78 4.21
C GLN A 126 12.42 -5.22 2.83
N GLY A 127 12.65 -6.10 1.85
CA GLY A 127 12.91 -5.71 0.47
C GLY A 127 11.71 -5.03 -0.18
N GLU A 128 10.51 -5.55 0.08
CA GLU A 128 9.26 -5.00 -0.46
C GLU A 128 8.89 -3.68 0.21
N LEU A 129 9.10 -3.55 1.53
CA LEU A 129 8.89 -2.29 2.25
C LEU A 129 9.75 -1.15 1.67
N ARG A 130 11.03 -1.42 1.39
CA ARG A 130 11.93 -0.42 0.79
C ARG A 130 11.52 -0.07 -0.63
N ALA A 131 11.17 -1.06 -1.45
CA ALA A 131 10.71 -0.83 -2.83
C ALA A 131 9.43 0.02 -2.87
N LEU A 132 8.48 -0.27 -1.97
CA LEU A 132 7.25 0.49 -1.80
C LEU A 132 7.55 1.92 -1.36
N PHE A 133 8.42 2.09 -0.36
CA PHE A 133 8.83 3.39 0.17
C PHE A 133 9.47 4.27 -0.90
N GLU A 134 10.38 3.73 -1.71
CA GLU A 134 11.02 4.44 -2.82
C GLU A 134 10.03 4.80 -3.94
N ALA A 135 8.98 3.99 -4.14
CA ALA A 135 7.92 4.29 -5.09
C ALA A 135 6.97 5.39 -4.57
N GLN A 136 6.74 5.45 -3.26
CA GLN A 136 5.86 6.42 -2.61
C GLN A 136 6.52 7.77 -2.44
N TYR A 137 7.73 7.82 -1.88
CA TYR A 137 8.42 9.06 -1.50
C TYR A 137 9.57 9.39 -2.44
N LYS A 138 9.61 10.64 -2.89
CA LYS A 138 10.71 11.16 -3.69
C LYS A 138 11.21 12.49 -3.15
N LEU A 139 12.37 12.47 -2.51
CA LEU A 139 13.08 13.67 -2.10
C LEU A 139 13.95 14.16 -3.26
N THR A 140 13.81 15.43 -3.62
CA THR A 140 14.61 16.08 -4.66
C THR A 140 15.21 17.37 -4.11
N LEU A 141 16.51 17.57 -4.32
CA LEU A 141 17.22 18.80 -4.02
C LEU A 141 17.60 19.46 -5.35
N THR A 142 17.27 20.74 -5.51
CA THR A 142 17.57 21.50 -6.73
C THR A 142 18.17 22.85 -6.36
N GLU A 143 19.32 23.16 -6.95
CA GLU A 143 19.99 24.45 -6.77
C GLU A 143 19.43 25.47 -7.75
N GLU A 144 19.22 26.69 -7.27
CA GLU A 144 18.88 27.88 -8.07
C GLU A 144 19.84 29.02 -7.71
N VAL A 145 20.32 29.76 -8.69
CA VAL A 145 21.14 30.93 -8.50
C VAL A 145 20.39 32.14 -9.04
N GLU A 146 20.05 33.06 -8.16
CA GLU A 146 19.46 34.36 -8.50
C GLU A 146 20.56 35.44 -8.51
N ILE A 147 20.55 36.33 -9.49
CA ILE A 147 21.36 37.54 -9.41
C ILE A 147 20.55 38.60 -8.66
N ARG A 148 21.06 38.99 -7.50
CA ARG A 148 20.49 40.05 -6.67
C ARG A 148 21.42 41.24 -6.67
N TYR A 149 20.89 42.39 -6.28
CA TYR A 149 21.64 43.65 -6.23
C TYR A 149 21.68 44.17 -4.79
N ARG A 150 22.87 44.60 -4.37
CA ARG A 150 23.04 45.30 -3.10
C ARG A 150 23.53 46.67 -3.36
N THR A 151 23.06 47.64 -2.56
CA THR A 151 23.49 49.01 -2.60
C THR A 151 24.79 49.14 -1.85
N GLU A 152 25.81 49.63 -2.53
CA GLU A 152 27.09 50.03 -1.92
C GLU A 152 27.23 51.53 -1.97
N THR A 153 27.85 52.08 -0.93
CA THR A 153 28.06 53.53 -0.80
C THR A 153 29.56 53.79 -0.69
N ASP A 154 30.06 54.58 -1.58
CA ASP A 154 31.44 55.08 -1.53
C ASP A 154 31.46 56.53 -1.08
N THR A 155 32.35 56.84 -0.13
CA THR A 155 32.44 58.19 0.45
C THR A 155 33.88 58.67 0.29
N TRP A 156 34.04 59.82 -0.41
CA TRP A 156 35.32 60.44 -0.63
C TRP A 156 35.28 61.94 -0.31
N THR A 157 36.43 62.53 0.06
CA THR A 157 36.50 63.91 0.41
C THR A 157 37.42 64.62 -0.62
N ASP A 158 36.94 65.72 -1.16
CA ASP A 158 37.72 66.52 -2.14
C ASP A 158 38.80 67.39 -1.46
N GLU A 159 39.56 68.08 -2.27
CA GLU A 159 40.68 68.94 -1.78
C GLU A 159 40.19 70.16 -0.95
N ASP A 160 38.93 70.55 -1.11
CA ASP A 160 38.27 71.63 -0.38
C ASP A 160 37.68 71.14 0.97
N GLY A 161 37.83 69.86 1.29
CA GLY A 161 37.31 69.24 2.53
C GLY A 161 35.82 68.87 2.50
N THR A 162 35.20 68.93 1.30
CA THR A 162 33.77 68.52 1.14
C THR A 162 33.67 67.02 0.95
N THR A 163 32.79 66.38 1.74
CA THR A 163 32.54 64.94 1.63
C THR A 163 31.43 64.69 0.61
N HIS A 164 31.75 63.84 -0.35
CA HIS A 164 30.82 63.35 -1.37
C HIS A 164 30.47 61.92 -1.08
N THR A 165 29.23 61.51 -1.40
CA THR A 165 28.73 60.15 -1.21
C THR A 165 28.06 59.70 -2.50
N ASP A 166 28.63 58.66 -3.12
CA ASP A 166 28.09 58.01 -4.30
C ASP A 166 27.48 56.67 -3.92
N THR A 167 26.30 56.41 -4.44
CA THR A 167 25.58 55.18 -4.18
C THR A 167 25.35 54.43 -5.48
N TYR A 168 25.78 53.18 -5.53
CA TYR A 168 25.65 52.35 -6.72
C TYR A 168 25.20 50.92 -6.37
N GLU A 169 24.58 50.21 -7.31
CA GLU A 169 24.12 48.86 -7.15
C GLU A 169 25.17 47.85 -7.66
N VAL A 170 25.51 46.88 -6.82
CA VAL A 170 26.45 45.81 -7.15
C VAL A 170 25.71 44.49 -7.23
N PRO A 171 25.78 43.80 -8.40
CA PRO A 171 25.19 42.49 -8.53
C PRO A 171 26.00 41.47 -7.71
N TYR A 172 25.28 40.53 -7.10
CA TYR A 172 25.86 39.36 -6.43
C TYR A 172 25.00 38.10 -6.67
N GLU A 173 25.64 36.95 -6.61
CA GLU A 173 24.97 35.65 -6.71
C GLU A 173 24.33 35.30 -5.37
N TYR A 174 23.07 34.90 -5.43
CA TYR A 174 22.29 34.46 -4.29
C TYR A 174 21.88 33.00 -4.52
N TYR A 175 22.39 32.11 -3.69
CA TYR A 175 22.23 30.66 -3.82
C TYR A 175 21.04 30.16 -3.04
N ILE A 176 20.16 29.44 -3.72
CA ILE A 176 18.92 28.90 -3.13
C ILE A 176 18.92 27.39 -3.30
N LEU A 177 18.64 26.65 -2.21
CA LEU A 177 18.41 25.22 -2.27
C LEU A 177 16.91 24.93 -2.12
N HIS A 178 16.30 24.41 -3.18
CA HIS A 178 14.93 23.89 -3.14
C HIS A 178 14.93 22.46 -2.62
N VAL A 179 14.21 22.24 -1.54
CA VAL A 179 13.98 20.94 -0.91
C VAL A 179 12.56 20.53 -1.22
N ARG A 180 12.39 19.53 -2.08
CA ARG A 180 11.08 19.05 -2.48
C ARG A 180 10.89 17.59 -2.13
N LEU A 181 9.92 17.29 -1.26
CA LEU A 181 9.42 15.95 -1.03
C LEU A 181 8.09 15.79 -1.76
N GLN A 182 7.98 14.75 -2.56
CA GLN A 182 6.72 14.30 -3.15
C GLN A 182 6.29 13.02 -2.47
N ASN A 183 5.03 12.97 -2.00
CA ASN A 183 4.37 11.77 -1.49
C ASN A 183 3.29 11.35 -2.51
N LYS A 184 3.50 10.21 -3.17
CA LYS A 184 2.45 9.53 -3.93
C LYS A 184 1.72 8.62 -2.94
N THR A 185 0.49 8.92 -2.63
CA THR A 185 -0.30 8.12 -1.68
C THR A 185 -0.26 6.62 -2.03
N LEU A 186 -0.31 5.76 -1.01
CA LEU A 186 -0.28 4.30 -1.22
C LEU A 186 -1.27 3.80 -2.27
N PRO A 187 -2.56 4.23 -2.30
CA PRO A 187 -3.49 3.83 -3.35
C PRO A 187 -3.02 4.18 -4.76
N MET A 188 -2.33 5.31 -4.94
CA MET A 188 -1.76 5.66 -6.26
C MET A 188 -0.62 4.71 -6.65
N VAL A 189 0.27 4.40 -5.71
CA VAL A 189 1.41 3.51 -5.95
C VAL A 189 0.93 2.09 -6.25
N VAL A 190 -0.04 1.60 -5.49
CA VAL A 190 -0.69 0.29 -5.66
C VAL A 190 -1.24 0.09 -7.07
N CYS A 191 -1.85 1.13 -7.66
CA CYS A 191 -2.36 1.07 -9.04
C CYS A 191 -1.29 0.70 -10.09
N PHE A 192 -0.02 0.98 -9.82
CA PHE A 192 1.09 0.69 -10.74
C PHE A 192 1.85 -0.58 -10.38
N LEU A 193 1.89 -0.98 -9.11
CA LEU A 193 2.70 -2.10 -8.63
C LEU A 193 1.97 -3.44 -8.59
N LEU A 194 0.63 -3.44 -8.56
CA LEU A 194 -0.19 -4.64 -8.48
C LEU A 194 -0.82 -4.97 -9.84
N ASP A 195 -0.91 -6.26 -10.15
CA ASP A 195 -1.71 -6.76 -11.26
C ASP A 195 -3.22 -6.76 -10.93
N ALA A 196 -4.07 -7.20 -11.87
CA ALA A 196 -5.51 -7.14 -11.71
C ALA A 196 -6.03 -8.03 -10.57
N GLU A 197 -5.47 -9.23 -10.41
CA GLU A 197 -5.85 -10.16 -9.33
C GLU A 197 -5.39 -9.63 -7.97
N GLN A 198 -4.17 -9.11 -7.90
CA GLN A 198 -3.62 -8.51 -6.69
C GLN A 198 -4.41 -7.28 -6.25
N LYS A 199 -4.88 -6.44 -7.20
CA LYS A 199 -5.73 -5.28 -6.89
C LYS A 199 -7.07 -5.68 -6.27
N GLU A 200 -7.70 -6.72 -6.79
CA GLU A 200 -8.94 -7.24 -6.22
C GLU A 200 -8.74 -7.67 -4.77
N ILE A 201 -7.63 -8.35 -4.45
CA ILE A 201 -7.30 -8.74 -3.09
C ILE A 201 -7.00 -7.53 -2.21
N TYR A 202 -6.27 -6.54 -2.73
CA TYR A 202 -6.01 -5.29 -2.03
C TYR A 202 -7.31 -4.60 -1.64
N ASP A 203 -8.23 -4.41 -2.59
CA ASP A 203 -9.49 -3.73 -2.36
C ASP A 203 -10.36 -4.47 -1.32
N ILE A 204 -10.49 -5.79 -1.45
CA ILE A 204 -11.27 -6.62 -0.52
C ILE A 204 -10.65 -6.61 0.89
N THR A 205 -9.33 -6.80 0.98
CA THR A 205 -8.66 -6.85 2.30
C THR A 205 -8.64 -5.48 2.98
N LEU A 206 -8.57 -4.40 2.21
CA LEU A 206 -8.66 -3.04 2.74
C LEU A 206 -10.07 -2.74 3.27
N GLU A 207 -11.12 -3.04 2.49
CA GLU A 207 -12.51 -2.83 2.88
C GLU A 207 -12.87 -3.59 4.17
N LEU A 208 -12.44 -4.85 4.26
CA LEU A 208 -12.70 -5.72 5.42
C LEU A 208 -11.66 -5.56 6.54
N LYS A 209 -10.67 -4.68 6.39
CA LYS A 209 -9.51 -4.55 7.30
C LYS A 209 -8.87 -5.91 7.60
N GLY A 210 -8.86 -6.80 6.59
CA GLY A 210 -8.34 -8.15 6.68
C GLY A 210 -8.94 -9.01 7.80
N ASN A 211 -10.17 -8.71 8.22
CA ASN A 211 -10.84 -9.32 9.39
C ASN A 211 -10.05 -9.19 10.71
N LYS A 212 -9.11 -8.23 10.78
CA LYS A 212 -8.29 -7.92 11.96
C LYS A 212 -8.37 -6.42 12.31
N PRO A 213 -9.57 -5.82 12.43
CA PRO A 213 -9.70 -4.38 12.71
C PRO A 213 -9.06 -3.99 14.05
N TYR A 214 -8.97 -4.91 15.00
CA TYR A 214 -8.39 -4.70 16.32
C TYR A 214 -6.89 -4.32 16.31
N LEU A 215 -6.16 -4.56 15.22
CA LEU A 215 -4.73 -4.27 15.15
C LEU A 215 -4.42 -2.78 15.34
N TRP A 216 -5.33 -1.89 14.89
CA TRP A 216 -5.13 -0.43 14.96
C TRP A 216 -6.38 0.34 15.40
N ASP A 217 -7.40 -0.31 15.95
CA ASP A 217 -8.65 0.36 16.37
C ASP A 217 -8.40 1.45 17.41
N ASP A 218 -7.43 1.26 18.32
CA ASP A 218 -7.08 2.25 19.34
C ASP A 218 -6.48 3.54 18.75
N ILE A 219 -5.76 3.43 17.63
CA ILE A 219 -5.12 4.58 16.98
C ILE A 219 -6.17 5.50 16.34
N TYR A 220 -7.19 4.93 15.72
CA TYR A 220 -8.25 5.71 15.06
C TYR A 220 -9.30 6.25 16.04
N THR A 221 -9.50 5.60 17.15
CA THR A 221 -10.42 6.09 18.20
C THR A 221 -9.88 7.37 18.85
N CYS A 222 -8.56 7.48 19.05
CA CYS A 222 -7.93 8.70 19.57
C CYS A 222 -8.05 9.90 18.61
N LEU A 223 -7.93 9.69 17.30
CA LEU A 223 -8.01 10.78 16.32
C LEU A 223 -9.43 11.33 16.16
N LEU A 224 -10.46 10.50 16.34
CA LEU A 224 -11.86 10.95 16.32
C LEU A 224 -12.25 11.80 17.55
N TYR A 225 -11.56 11.60 18.69
CA TYR A 225 -11.83 12.38 19.92
C TYR A 225 -11.04 13.68 20.04
N THR A 226 -10.05 13.92 19.19
CA THR A 226 -9.25 15.17 19.20
C THR A 226 -9.75 16.24 18.24
N SER A 227 -10.78 15.96 17.45
CA SER A 227 -11.46 16.98 16.68
C SER A 227 -12.43 17.73 17.58
N PRO A 228 -12.22 19.03 17.89
CA PRO A 228 -13.15 19.78 18.71
C PRO A 228 -14.53 19.78 18.05
N SER A 229 -15.54 19.42 18.83
CA SER A 229 -16.93 19.48 18.38
C SER A 229 -17.25 20.92 17.98
N PRO A 230 -17.98 21.15 16.86
CA PRO A 230 -18.42 22.50 16.49
C PRO A 230 -19.28 23.23 17.55
N ARG A 231 -19.61 22.55 18.65
CA ARG A 231 -20.37 23.12 19.77
C ARG A 231 -19.50 23.75 20.85
N ASP A 232 -18.19 23.57 20.83
CA ASP A 232 -17.28 24.08 21.87
C ASP A 232 -16.68 25.46 21.49
N VAL A 233 -17.20 26.11 20.45
CA VAL A 233 -16.75 27.45 19.96
C VAL A 233 -17.75 28.56 20.25
N GLU A 234 -18.82 28.30 21.01
CA GLU A 234 -19.75 29.33 21.46
C GLU A 234 -19.74 29.41 23.01
N GLU A 235 -18.73 30.11 23.56
CA GLU A 235 -18.84 30.93 24.79
C GLU A 235 -17.77 32.05 24.77
#